data_f8317fd7e5253023225b9b2a8764bd70
#
_entry.id   f8317fd7e5253023225b9b2a8764bd70
#
_cell.length_a   1.000
_cell.length_b   1.000
_cell.length_c   1.000
_cell.angle_alpha   90.00
_cell.angle_beta   90.00
_cell.angle_gamma   90.00
#
_symmetry.space_group_name_H-M   'P 1'
#
loop_
_entity.id
_entity.type
_entity.pdbx_description
1 polymer ?
#
loop_
_entity_poly.entity_id
_entity_poly.type
_entity_poly.pdbx_seq_one_letter_code
_entity_poly.pdbx_strand_id
1 'polypeptide(L)'
;MRVELVAKGLRAAGHECVVLNTGATRRVPSPDYETVLSPLDFVRKLWRYSRRGFTIHEHVNGDSPKGFVRTLVSELIGLATGKRCYLTFHAGVEQIYFPRSRAPRLVPLYKVMFAIPKAIICNSETVKERIIEYGVSARKIVAIPAFTRQYLEFVPIPLPPLAADFFKRVPEVLFTYIRVRDGFNLETLASGFGELARRRASVGLLVVGVSGDIDDALLSSFCASLAESGVTDRTCLIDDLDHDGFLTAVTRSALCLRTPTTDGVSASVLESLALGTPVVAAENGNRPPGVVTFRADDPTDMARQIEYVLDNRVTISATMARPVIRDTLAHEVAVLAGAGPGPSDAGTPL
;
A
#
# COMPACT_ATOMS: atom_id res chain seq x y z
N MET A 1 4.30 4.56 -7.49
CA MET A 1 2.89 4.90 -7.85
C MET A 1 2.43 6.23 -7.25
N ARG A 2 2.22 6.44 -5.90
CA ARG A 2 1.66 7.71 -5.36
C ARG A 2 2.45 8.96 -5.79
N VAL A 3 3.77 8.97 -5.60
CA VAL A 3 4.65 10.10 -5.98
C VAL A 3 4.53 10.43 -7.47
N GLU A 4 4.46 9.43 -8.31
CA GLU A 4 4.31 9.58 -9.76
C GLU A 4 2.96 10.21 -10.13
N LEU A 5 1.86 9.73 -9.54
CA LEU A 5 0.52 10.30 -9.75
C LEU A 5 0.45 11.76 -9.29
N VAL A 6 1.00 12.06 -8.10
CA VAL A 6 1.08 13.44 -7.61
C VAL A 6 1.88 14.32 -8.57
N ALA A 7 3.02 13.84 -9.07
CA ALA A 7 3.83 14.57 -10.04
C ALA A 7 3.08 14.80 -11.36
N LYS A 8 2.38 13.77 -11.87
CA LYS A 8 1.53 13.91 -13.07
C LYS A 8 0.40 14.92 -12.83
N GLY A 9 -0.26 14.86 -11.68
CA GLY A 9 -1.32 15.81 -11.31
C GLY A 9 -0.83 17.26 -11.22
N LEU A 10 0.32 17.50 -10.59
CA LEU A 10 0.94 18.82 -10.52
C LEU A 10 1.31 19.35 -11.92
N ARG A 11 1.89 18.51 -12.79
CA ARG A 11 2.22 18.90 -14.17
C ARG A 11 0.95 19.22 -14.97
N ALA A 12 -0.11 18.43 -14.82
CA ALA A 12 -1.41 18.70 -15.45
C ALA A 12 -2.05 20.02 -14.95
N ALA A 13 -1.78 20.41 -13.71
CA ALA A 13 -2.18 21.69 -13.14
C ALA A 13 -1.26 22.87 -13.55
N GLY A 14 -0.30 22.66 -14.46
CA GLY A 14 0.58 23.70 -14.99
C GLY A 14 1.84 23.98 -14.14
N HIS A 15 2.14 23.11 -13.16
CA HIS A 15 3.35 23.25 -12.35
C HIS A 15 4.52 22.44 -12.92
N GLU A 16 5.72 23.01 -12.89
CA GLU A 16 6.94 22.24 -13.16
C GLU A 16 7.21 21.32 -11.97
N CYS A 17 7.33 20.01 -12.21
CA CYS A 17 7.55 19.01 -11.16
C CYS A 17 8.66 18.04 -11.58
N VAL A 18 9.66 17.88 -10.71
CA VAL A 18 10.77 16.93 -10.86
C VAL A 18 10.72 15.91 -9.74
N VAL A 19 10.74 14.63 -10.07
CA VAL A 19 10.81 13.55 -9.09
C VAL A 19 12.25 13.10 -8.92
N LEU A 20 12.77 13.12 -7.72
CA LEU A 20 14.08 12.57 -7.37
C LEU A 20 13.91 11.15 -6.82
N ASN A 21 14.25 10.13 -7.60
CA ASN A 21 14.10 8.74 -7.18
C ASN A 21 15.28 8.29 -6.30
N THR A 22 14.98 8.07 -5.02
CA THR A 22 15.90 7.52 -4.01
C THR A 22 15.62 6.05 -3.66
N GLY A 23 14.56 5.45 -4.25
CA GLY A 23 14.08 4.10 -3.96
C GLY A 23 14.91 2.98 -4.60
N ALA A 24 14.44 1.76 -4.47
CA ALA A 24 15.09 0.56 -5.02
C ALA A 24 15.21 0.61 -6.55
N THR A 25 14.20 1.18 -7.22
CA THR A 25 14.14 1.31 -8.68
C THR A 25 15.00 2.45 -9.26
N ARG A 26 15.74 3.20 -8.42
CA ARG A 26 16.51 4.38 -8.85
C ARG A 26 17.52 4.14 -9.97
N ARG A 27 17.94 2.89 -10.16
CA ARG A 27 18.89 2.52 -11.23
C ARG A 27 18.22 2.17 -12.55
N VAL A 28 16.91 2.04 -12.57
CA VAL A 28 16.14 1.81 -13.80
C VAL A 28 15.93 3.16 -14.48
N PRO A 29 16.38 3.35 -15.72
CA PRO A 29 16.15 4.60 -16.45
C PRO A 29 14.66 4.84 -16.65
N SER A 30 14.22 6.09 -16.42
CA SER A 30 12.82 6.48 -16.66
C SER A 30 12.78 7.99 -17.01
N PRO A 31 11.93 8.41 -17.93
CA PRO A 31 11.69 9.82 -18.19
C PRO A 31 10.90 10.50 -17.06
N ASP A 32 10.27 9.75 -16.17
CA ASP A 32 9.39 10.27 -15.11
C ASP A 32 10.14 10.78 -13.89
N TYR A 33 11.41 10.39 -13.71
CA TYR A 33 12.22 10.77 -12.56
C TYR A 33 13.71 10.95 -12.87
N GLU A 34 14.36 11.73 -12.02
CA GLU A 34 15.81 11.89 -12.01
C GLU A 34 16.40 10.93 -10.94
N THR A 35 17.34 10.08 -11.37
CA THR A 35 18.01 9.10 -10.49
C THR A 35 18.88 9.79 -9.46
N VAL A 36 18.85 9.32 -8.21
CA VAL A 36 19.75 9.73 -7.12
C VAL A 36 20.66 8.58 -6.76
N LEU A 37 21.96 8.72 -7.03
CA LEU A 37 22.93 7.64 -6.89
C LEU A 37 23.60 7.58 -5.50
N SER A 38 23.71 8.73 -4.81
CA SER A 38 24.39 8.83 -3.52
C SER A 38 23.77 9.91 -2.62
N PRO A 39 24.06 9.92 -1.30
CA PRO A 39 23.63 11.00 -0.42
C PRO A 39 24.14 12.38 -0.84
N LEU A 40 25.37 12.47 -1.35
CA LEU A 40 25.92 13.74 -1.85
C LEU A 40 25.22 14.21 -3.12
N ASP A 41 24.91 13.29 -4.04
CA ASP A 41 24.12 13.58 -5.24
C ASP A 41 22.71 14.08 -4.87
N PHE A 42 22.09 13.47 -3.85
CA PHE A 42 20.80 13.92 -3.31
C PHE A 42 20.85 15.38 -2.84
N VAL A 43 21.79 15.69 -1.95
CA VAL A 43 21.98 17.06 -1.41
C VAL A 43 22.23 18.07 -2.54
N ARG A 44 23.13 17.72 -3.50
CA ARG A 44 23.47 18.59 -4.63
C ARG A 44 22.26 18.88 -5.54
N LYS A 45 21.45 17.86 -5.84
CA LYS A 45 20.24 18.00 -6.64
C LYS A 45 19.18 18.82 -5.93
N LEU A 46 18.90 18.52 -4.67
CA LEU A 46 17.96 19.32 -3.87
C LEU A 46 18.37 20.78 -3.79
N TRP A 47 19.63 21.04 -3.50
CA TRP A 47 20.17 22.42 -3.46
C TRP A 47 20.00 23.14 -4.79
N ARG A 48 20.35 22.47 -5.90
CA ARG A 48 20.21 23.01 -7.26
C ARG A 48 18.76 23.38 -7.57
N TYR A 49 17.80 22.48 -7.31
CA TYR A 49 16.39 22.73 -7.58
C TYR A 49 15.79 23.78 -6.64
N SER A 50 16.08 23.71 -5.36
CA SER A 50 15.62 24.73 -4.39
C SER A 50 16.09 26.15 -4.79
N ARG A 51 17.33 26.32 -5.22
CA ARG A 51 17.84 27.61 -5.70
C ARG A 51 17.22 28.08 -7.01
N ARG A 52 16.72 27.17 -7.83
CA ARG A 52 15.95 27.46 -9.06
C ARG A 52 14.49 27.83 -8.76
N GLY A 53 14.07 27.82 -7.50
CA GLY A 53 12.72 28.21 -7.15
C GLY A 53 11.77 27.07 -6.84
N PHE A 54 12.18 25.82 -6.95
CA PHE A 54 11.34 24.67 -6.61
C PHE A 54 11.07 24.58 -5.10
N THR A 55 9.87 24.15 -4.75
CA THR A 55 9.50 23.78 -3.39
C THR A 55 9.68 22.29 -3.21
N ILE A 56 10.31 21.86 -2.13
CA ILE A 56 10.54 20.45 -1.84
C ILE A 56 9.25 19.83 -1.28
N HIS A 57 8.88 18.67 -1.81
CA HIS A 57 7.88 17.79 -1.23
C HIS A 57 8.54 16.46 -0.90
N GLU A 58 8.58 16.10 0.39
CA GLU A 58 9.23 14.89 0.88
C GLU A 58 8.18 13.86 1.30
N HIS A 59 8.45 12.59 0.99
CA HIS A 59 7.64 11.45 1.42
C HIS A 59 8.43 10.61 2.42
N VAL A 60 7.86 10.34 3.59
CA VAL A 60 8.53 9.58 4.65
C VAL A 60 7.57 8.63 5.36
N ASN A 61 8.08 7.47 5.76
CA ASN A 61 7.40 6.52 6.64
C ASN A 61 7.92 6.65 8.08
N GLY A 62 7.20 6.08 9.03
CA GLY A 62 7.59 6.05 10.45
C GLY A 62 8.48 4.86 10.84
N ASP A 63 9.21 4.24 9.90
CA ASP A 63 9.87 2.94 10.05
C ASP A 63 11.38 2.94 9.75
N SER A 64 11.93 4.06 9.24
CA SER A 64 13.33 4.10 8.78
C SER A 64 14.10 5.29 9.31
N PRO A 65 15.19 5.08 10.10
CA PRO A 65 16.09 6.15 10.52
C PRO A 65 16.72 6.90 9.35
N LYS A 66 17.04 6.20 8.26
CA LYS A 66 17.57 6.83 7.02
C LYS A 66 16.54 7.75 6.38
N GLY A 67 15.26 7.39 6.43
CA GLY A 67 14.16 8.24 5.98
C GLY A 67 14.09 9.54 6.77
N PHE A 68 14.20 9.50 8.08
CA PHE A 68 14.19 10.69 8.94
C PHE A 68 15.36 11.64 8.64
N VAL A 69 16.58 11.10 8.51
CA VAL A 69 17.76 11.91 8.18
C VAL A 69 17.58 12.58 6.83
N ARG A 70 17.11 11.85 5.82
CA ARG A 70 16.84 12.39 4.49
C ARG A 70 15.81 13.52 4.56
N THR A 71 14.71 13.32 5.27
CA THR A 71 13.66 14.33 5.45
C THR A 71 14.21 15.61 6.11
N LEU A 72 14.97 15.48 7.19
CA LEU A 72 15.58 16.64 7.86
C LEU A 72 16.55 17.40 6.95
N VAL A 73 17.37 16.68 6.18
CA VAL A 73 18.27 17.31 5.20
C VAL A 73 17.47 18.09 4.17
N SER A 74 16.37 17.53 3.65
CA SER A 74 15.48 18.20 2.70
C SER A 74 14.86 19.46 3.29
N GLU A 75 14.40 19.40 4.53
CA GLU A 75 13.80 20.50 5.27
C GLU A 75 14.79 21.64 5.52
N LEU A 76 16.01 21.30 5.94
CA LEU A 76 17.08 22.28 6.19
C LEU A 76 17.50 22.97 4.89
N ILE A 77 17.61 22.26 3.78
CA ILE A 77 17.89 22.84 2.46
C ILE A 77 16.76 23.78 2.05
N GLY A 78 15.50 23.39 2.26
CA GLY A 78 14.36 24.26 2.00
C GLY A 78 14.42 25.55 2.79
N LEU A 79 14.71 25.49 4.10
CA LEU A 79 14.88 26.67 4.95
C LEU A 79 16.06 27.54 4.51
N ALA A 80 17.21 26.93 4.20
CA ALA A 80 18.40 27.66 3.77
C ALA A 80 18.20 28.38 2.43
N THR A 81 17.25 27.91 1.60
CA THR A 81 16.86 28.55 0.33
C THR A 81 15.61 29.42 0.41
N GLY A 82 15.13 29.69 1.64
CA GLY A 82 14.01 30.60 1.89
C GLY A 82 12.62 29.99 1.67
N LYS A 83 12.52 28.65 1.56
CA LYS A 83 11.25 27.96 1.33
C LYS A 83 11.01 26.85 2.35
N ARG A 84 9.80 26.76 2.87
CA ARG A 84 9.37 25.61 3.67
C ARG A 84 8.90 24.51 2.74
N CYS A 85 9.31 23.28 3.01
CA CYS A 85 8.89 22.09 2.29
C CYS A 85 7.45 21.68 2.62
N TYR A 86 6.91 20.75 1.84
CA TYR A 86 5.75 19.94 2.19
C TYR A 86 6.23 18.56 2.62
N LEU A 87 5.51 17.94 3.53
CA LEU A 87 5.80 16.60 4.04
C LEU A 87 4.58 15.71 3.90
N THR A 88 4.69 14.60 3.17
CA THR A 88 3.70 13.51 3.24
C THR A 88 4.23 12.41 4.14
N PHE A 89 3.52 12.17 5.25
CA PHE A 89 3.85 11.18 6.26
C PHE A 89 2.99 9.94 6.06
N HIS A 90 3.58 8.87 5.53
CA HIS A 90 2.89 7.63 5.15
C HIS A 90 2.75 6.61 6.29
N ALA A 91 3.11 6.95 7.52
CA ALA A 91 2.97 6.04 8.64
C ALA A 91 1.51 5.65 8.90
N GLY A 92 1.30 4.41 9.28
CA GLY A 92 0.09 3.98 9.96
C GLY A 92 0.01 4.52 11.39
N VAL A 93 -1.04 4.18 12.11
CA VAL A 93 -1.24 4.60 13.52
C VAL A 93 -0.15 4.03 14.42
N GLU A 94 0.35 2.84 14.10
CA GLU A 94 1.41 2.16 14.84
C GLU A 94 2.54 1.70 13.90
N GLN A 95 3.67 2.34 14.04
CA GLN A 95 4.91 2.01 13.34
C GLN A 95 6.03 1.75 14.34
N ILE A 96 7.20 1.32 13.88
CA ILE A 96 8.36 1.00 14.74
C ILE A 96 8.74 2.23 15.59
N TYR A 97 8.74 3.43 14.98
CA TYR A 97 9.18 4.67 15.60
C TYR A 97 8.07 5.72 15.79
N PHE A 98 6.83 5.38 15.50
CA PHE A 98 5.67 6.25 15.60
C PHE A 98 4.47 5.44 16.12
N PRO A 99 3.61 5.95 17.01
CA PRO A 99 3.56 7.28 17.57
C PRO A 99 4.54 7.51 18.73
N ARG A 100 4.40 8.62 19.43
CA ARG A 100 5.26 9.04 20.56
C ARG A 100 5.49 7.96 21.62
N SER A 101 4.47 7.16 21.91
CA SER A 101 4.52 6.06 22.90
C SER A 101 5.47 4.93 22.47
N ARG A 102 5.64 4.69 21.19
CA ARG A 102 6.51 3.62 20.65
C ARG A 102 7.99 3.98 20.71
N ALA A 103 8.33 5.25 20.49
CA ALA A 103 9.72 5.69 20.41
C ALA A 103 9.93 7.03 21.14
N PRO A 104 9.82 7.07 22.48
CA PRO A 104 9.91 8.32 23.24
C PRO A 104 11.26 9.03 23.07
N ARG A 105 12.33 8.30 22.80
CA ARG A 105 13.67 8.86 22.56
C ARG A 105 13.76 9.67 21.27
N LEU A 106 12.88 9.41 20.29
CA LEU A 106 12.84 10.12 19.01
C LEU A 106 11.90 11.32 19.01
N VAL A 107 11.20 11.60 20.11
CA VAL A 107 10.26 12.73 20.22
C VAL A 107 10.89 14.06 19.84
N PRO A 108 12.12 14.43 20.30
CA PRO A 108 12.74 15.68 19.88
C PRO A 108 12.95 15.78 18.37
N LEU A 109 13.37 14.67 17.75
CA LEU A 109 13.59 14.56 16.31
C LEU A 109 12.30 14.77 15.53
N TYR A 110 11.21 14.07 15.91
CA TYR A 110 9.90 14.23 15.32
C TYR A 110 9.33 15.64 15.51
N LYS A 111 9.53 16.26 16.68
CA LYS A 111 9.13 17.65 16.91
C LYS A 111 9.76 18.59 15.90
N VAL A 112 11.06 18.44 15.62
CA VAL A 112 11.77 19.25 14.63
C VAL A 112 11.23 18.97 13.23
N MET A 113 11.18 17.70 12.83
CA MET A 113 10.70 17.27 11.52
C MET A 113 9.27 17.73 11.22
N PHE A 114 8.37 17.71 12.19
CA PHE A 114 6.99 18.18 11.99
C PHE A 114 6.84 19.69 12.15
N ALA A 115 7.79 20.39 12.78
CA ALA A 115 7.73 21.84 12.96
C ALA A 115 8.12 22.62 11.69
N ILE A 116 9.06 22.11 10.90
CA ILE A 116 9.64 22.83 9.76
C ILE A 116 8.71 22.92 8.54
N PRO A 117 8.03 21.87 8.07
CA PRO A 117 7.23 21.89 6.85
C PRO A 117 6.17 23.01 6.86
N LYS A 118 5.79 23.50 5.70
CA LYS A 118 4.66 24.43 5.51
C LYS A 118 3.34 23.74 5.79
N ALA A 119 3.18 22.52 5.30
CA ALA A 119 2.05 21.66 5.59
C ALA A 119 2.51 20.19 5.66
N ILE A 120 1.75 19.39 6.41
CA ILE A 120 1.94 17.95 6.57
C ILE A 120 0.69 17.25 6.03
N ILE A 121 0.88 16.31 5.13
CA ILE A 121 -0.17 15.41 4.65
C ILE A 121 0.03 14.07 5.34
N CYS A 122 -1.03 13.48 5.87
CA CYS A 122 -1.00 12.17 6.51
C CYS A 122 -2.19 11.30 6.09
N ASN A 123 -2.13 10.00 6.36
CA ASN A 123 -3.06 9.02 5.79
C ASN A 123 -4.47 9.03 6.41
N SER A 124 -4.64 9.54 7.64
CA SER A 124 -5.92 9.52 8.35
C SER A 124 -6.01 10.58 9.45
N GLU A 125 -7.22 10.86 9.92
CA GLU A 125 -7.44 11.75 11.07
C GLU A 125 -6.77 11.20 12.34
N THR A 126 -6.76 9.89 12.55
CA THR A 126 -6.07 9.27 13.69
C THR A 126 -4.56 9.52 13.64
N VAL A 127 -3.93 9.40 12.47
CA VAL A 127 -2.50 9.75 12.31
C VAL A 127 -2.28 11.25 12.55
N LYS A 128 -3.18 12.11 12.10
CA LYS A 128 -3.13 13.55 12.37
C LYS A 128 -3.17 13.85 13.87
N GLU A 129 -4.06 13.20 14.63
CA GLU A 129 -4.13 13.32 16.08
C GLU A 129 -2.78 12.93 16.73
N ARG A 130 -2.18 11.83 16.28
CA ARG A 130 -0.85 11.40 16.76
C ARG A 130 0.27 12.40 16.42
N ILE A 131 0.19 13.08 15.27
CA ILE A 131 1.16 14.14 14.92
C ILE A 131 0.95 15.38 15.82
N ILE A 132 -0.28 15.71 16.15
CA ILE A 132 -0.60 16.83 17.07
C ILE A 132 0.02 16.62 18.45
N GLU A 133 0.13 15.39 18.94
CA GLU A 133 0.80 15.05 20.20
C GLU A 133 2.28 15.51 20.28
N TYR A 134 2.91 15.74 19.13
CA TYR A 134 4.27 16.31 19.06
C TYR A 134 4.30 17.85 19.15
N GLY A 135 3.15 18.49 19.37
CA GLY A 135 3.04 19.94 19.52
C GLY A 135 2.84 20.70 18.20
N VAL A 136 2.40 20.02 17.15
CA VAL A 136 2.14 20.61 15.82
C VAL A 136 0.71 21.14 15.76
N SER A 137 0.53 22.33 15.19
CA SER A 137 -0.80 22.89 14.99
C SER A 137 -1.65 22.05 14.04
N ALA A 138 -2.87 21.71 14.43
CA ALA A 138 -3.83 20.97 13.61
C ALA A 138 -4.07 21.62 12.23
N ARG A 139 -4.01 22.96 12.13
CA ARG A 139 -4.18 23.72 10.88
C ARG A 139 -3.10 23.43 9.83
N LYS A 140 -1.98 22.87 10.26
CA LYS A 140 -0.84 22.54 9.41
C LYS A 140 -0.93 21.13 8.87
N ILE A 141 -1.84 20.30 9.38
CA ILE A 141 -1.92 18.87 9.08
C ILE A 141 -3.22 18.61 8.33
N VAL A 142 -3.09 17.98 7.16
CA VAL A 142 -4.20 17.57 6.31
C VAL A 142 -4.24 16.05 6.22
N ALA A 143 -5.36 15.45 6.62
CA ALA A 143 -5.55 14.01 6.48
C ALA A 143 -6.08 13.72 5.08
N ILE A 144 -5.28 13.00 4.29
CA ILE A 144 -5.61 12.58 2.93
C ILE A 144 -5.33 11.08 2.83
N PRO A 145 -6.35 10.22 2.70
CA PRO A 145 -6.13 8.78 2.52
C PRO A 145 -5.19 8.49 1.36
N ALA A 146 -4.26 7.56 1.57
CA ALA A 146 -3.26 7.21 0.55
C ALA A 146 -3.88 6.52 -0.66
N PHE A 147 -5.02 5.83 -0.49
CA PHE A 147 -5.73 5.18 -1.56
C PHE A 147 -6.59 6.20 -2.34
N THR A 148 -6.55 6.12 -3.66
CA THR A 148 -7.23 7.06 -4.56
C THR A 148 -7.89 6.33 -5.72
N ARG A 149 -8.95 6.90 -6.31
CA ARG A 149 -9.68 6.27 -7.41
C ARG A 149 -8.79 5.95 -8.63
N GLN A 150 -7.73 6.72 -8.86
CA GLN A 150 -6.77 6.47 -9.94
C GLN A 150 -6.05 5.12 -9.80
N TYR A 151 -6.05 4.53 -8.60
CA TYR A 151 -5.54 3.16 -8.41
C TYR A 151 -6.48 2.08 -8.96
N LEU A 152 -7.69 2.43 -9.36
CA LEU A 152 -8.64 1.52 -9.98
C LEU A 152 -8.67 1.66 -11.50
N GLU A 153 -7.97 2.65 -12.07
CA GLU A 153 -7.86 2.87 -13.50
C GLU A 153 -6.80 1.92 -14.06
N PHE A 154 -7.18 0.98 -14.90
CA PHE A 154 -6.29 0.03 -15.52
C PHE A 154 -6.79 -0.42 -16.89
N VAL A 155 -5.88 -0.90 -17.71
CA VAL A 155 -6.18 -1.57 -18.97
C VAL A 155 -5.96 -3.07 -18.77
N PRO A 156 -6.97 -3.93 -18.97
CA PRO A 156 -6.76 -5.37 -18.89
C PRO A 156 -5.68 -5.83 -19.86
N ILE A 157 -4.66 -6.52 -19.34
CA ILE A 157 -3.53 -7.01 -20.12
C ILE A 157 -3.41 -8.54 -20.04
N PRO A 158 -2.73 -9.18 -21.00
CA PRO A 158 -2.36 -10.58 -20.88
C PRO A 158 -1.52 -10.81 -19.63
N LEU A 159 -1.91 -11.80 -18.82
CA LEU A 159 -1.12 -12.23 -17.67
C LEU A 159 0.12 -13.03 -18.12
N PRO A 160 1.17 -13.12 -17.29
CA PRO A 160 2.29 -14.02 -17.56
C PRO A 160 1.82 -15.44 -17.92
N PRO A 161 2.53 -16.16 -18.81
CA PRO A 161 2.07 -17.45 -19.34
C PRO A 161 1.65 -18.45 -18.26
N LEU A 162 2.43 -18.53 -17.16
CA LEU A 162 2.14 -19.43 -16.04
C LEU A 162 0.78 -19.12 -15.39
N ALA A 163 0.49 -17.83 -15.12
CA ALA A 163 -0.79 -17.40 -14.56
C ALA A 163 -1.92 -17.55 -15.58
N ALA A 164 -1.67 -17.20 -16.85
CA ALA A 164 -2.68 -17.33 -17.90
C ALA A 164 -3.13 -18.78 -18.10
N ASP A 165 -2.20 -19.74 -18.09
CA ASP A 165 -2.50 -21.16 -18.19
C ASP A 165 -3.15 -21.70 -16.91
N PHE A 166 -2.79 -21.16 -15.76
CA PHE A 166 -3.46 -21.47 -14.49
C PHE A 166 -4.94 -21.11 -14.53
N PHE A 167 -5.30 -19.92 -14.99
CA PHE A 167 -6.70 -19.50 -15.16
C PHE A 167 -7.49 -20.30 -16.20
N LYS A 168 -6.83 -20.96 -17.17
CA LYS A 168 -7.51 -21.83 -18.13
C LYS A 168 -7.89 -23.18 -17.54
N ARG A 169 -7.03 -23.74 -16.67
CA ARG A 169 -7.21 -25.10 -16.13
C ARG A 169 -7.92 -25.13 -14.77
N VAL A 170 -7.95 -24.02 -14.03
CA VAL A 170 -8.55 -23.94 -12.69
C VAL A 170 -9.86 -23.16 -12.77
N PRO A 171 -11.02 -23.79 -12.46
CA PRO A 171 -12.32 -23.12 -12.54
C PRO A 171 -12.52 -21.99 -11.52
N GLU A 172 -11.99 -22.15 -10.31
CA GLU A 172 -12.16 -21.21 -9.20
C GLU A 172 -10.79 -20.77 -8.66
N VAL A 173 -10.24 -19.71 -9.24
CA VAL A 173 -8.94 -19.18 -8.82
C VAL A 173 -9.13 -18.24 -7.62
N LEU A 174 -8.48 -18.56 -6.51
CA LEU A 174 -8.31 -17.72 -5.34
C LEU A 174 -7.06 -16.87 -5.55
N PHE A 175 -7.18 -15.56 -5.51
CA PHE A 175 -6.05 -14.65 -5.66
C PHE A 175 -5.52 -14.19 -4.30
N THR A 176 -4.22 -14.21 -4.09
CA THR A 176 -3.60 -13.58 -2.93
C THR A 176 -2.32 -12.84 -3.33
N TYR A 177 -2.12 -11.66 -2.73
CA TYR A 177 -0.87 -10.93 -2.80
C TYR A 177 -0.13 -11.04 -1.49
N ILE A 178 1.10 -11.50 -1.54
CA ILE A 178 1.94 -11.68 -0.38
C ILE A 178 3.27 -10.89 -0.49
N ARG A 179 3.96 -10.80 0.62
CA ARG A 179 5.40 -10.63 0.70
C ARG A 179 5.94 -11.78 1.54
N VAL A 180 7.06 -12.35 1.12
CA VAL A 180 7.67 -13.48 1.83
C VAL A 180 8.48 -12.94 3.00
N ARG A 181 7.77 -12.58 4.05
CA ARG A 181 8.30 -12.06 5.32
C ARG A 181 7.30 -12.29 6.44
N ASP A 182 7.77 -12.16 7.68
CA ASP A 182 6.90 -12.23 8.85
C ASP A 182 5.68 -11.31 8.75
N GLY A 183 4.57 -11.77 9.34
CA GLY A 183 3.29 -11.04 9.38
C GLY A 183 2.38 -11.28 8.18
N PHE A 184 2.80 -12.06 7.16
CA PHE A 184 1.93 -12.47 6.07
C PHE A 184 1.19 -13.79 6.32
N ASN A 185 1.43 -14.46 7.44
CA ASN A 185 0.74 -15.68 7.90
C ASN A 185 0.68 -16.77 6.82
N LEU A 186 1.84 -17.06 6.23
CA LEU A 186 1.97 -18.01 5.12
C LEU A 186 1.62 -19.45 5.54
N GLU A 187 1.83 -19.80 6.81
CA GLU A 187 1.44 -21.08 7.38
C GLU A 187 -0.09 -21.24 7.39
N THR A 188 -0.82 -20.24 7.88
CA THR A 188 -2.28 -20.21 7.84
C THR A 188 -2.80 -20.30 6.39
N LEU A 189 -2.13 -19.60 5.46
CA LEU A 189 -2.48 -19.65 4.04
C LEU A 189 -2.33 -21.06 3.46
N ALA A 190 -1.17 -21.71 3.67
CA ALA A 190 -0.91 -23.05 3.14
C ALA A 190 -1.83 -24.10 3.75
N SER A 191 -1.96 -24.10 5.07
CA SER A 191 -2.78 -25.07 5.80
C SER A 191 -4.27 -24.93 5.46
N GLY A 192 -4.79 -23.70 5.46
CA GLY A 192 -6.19 -23.45 5.14
C GLY A 192 -6.54 -23.71 3.67
N PHE A 193 -5.64 -23.39 2.75
CA PHE A 193 -5.82 -23.76 1.36
C PHE A 193 -5.78 -25.29 1.17
N GLY A 194 -4.85 -25.97 1.83
CA GLY A 194 -4.78 -27.45 1.82
C GLY A 194 -6.06 -28.09 2.36
N GLU A 195 -6.66 -27.55 3.42
CA GLU A 195 -7.92 -28.03 3.99
C GLU A 195 -9.10 -27.81 3.02
N LEU A 196 -9.21 -26.62 2.43
CA LEU A 196 -10.24 -26.31 1.42
C LEU A 196 -10.11 -27.21 0.21
N ALA A 197 -8.90 -27.41 -0.29
CA ALA A 197 -8.62 -28.15 -1.50
C ALA A 197 -8.96 -29.66 -1.38
N ARG A 198 -8.93 -30.22 -0.17
CA ARG A 198 -9.42 -31.60 0.08
C ARG A 198 -10.93 -31.73 -0.10
N ARG A 199 -11.68 -30.66 0.16
CA ARG A 199 -13.16 -30.63 0.08
C ARG A 199 -13.66 -30.16 -1.28
N ARG A 200 -12.88 -29.34 -1.99
CA ARG A 200 -13.29 -28.69 -3.25
C ARG A 200 -12.20 -28.82 -4.31
N ALA A 201 -12.42 -29.72 -5.26
CA ALA A 201 -11.43 -30.03 -6.30
C ALA A 201 -11.27 -28.89 -7.35
N SER A 202 -12.27 -28.01 -7.47
CA SER A 202 -12.31 -26.92 -8.46
C SER A 202 -11.43 -25.71 -8.11
N VAL A 203 -10.95 -25.60 -6.86
CA VAL A 203 -10.18 -24.43 -6.39
C VAL A 203 -8.70 -24.55 -6.72
N GLY A 204 -8.08 -23.41 -7.02
CA GLY A 204 -6.64 -23.24 -7.06
C GLY A 204 -6.23 -21.89 -6.49
N LEU A 205 -4.99 -21.78 -6.02
CA LEU A 205 -4.42 -20.61 -5.37
C LEU A 205 -3.38 -19.95 -6.26
N LEU A 206 -3.65 -18.72 -6.70
CA LEU A 206 -2.69 -17.86 -7.37
C LEU A 206 -2.05 -16.93 -6.32
N VAL A 207 -0.75 -17.09 -6.10
CA VAL A 207 0.05 -16.31 -5.15
C VAL A 207 0.95 -15.37 -5.93
N VAL A 208 0.80 -14.08 -5.73
CA VAL A 208 1.59 -13.01 -6.38
C VAL A 208 2.49 -12.34 -5.35
N GLY A 209 3.72 -12.01 -5.75
CA GLY A 209 4.68 -11.28 -4.92
C GLY A 209 5.71 -12.15 -4.20
N VAL A 210 6.07 -13.29 -4.82
CA VAL A 210 7.08 -14.22 -4.28
C VAL A 210 8.53 -13.82 -4.60
N SER A 211 8.74 -12.65 -5.20
CA SER A 211 10.07 -12.13 -5.58
C SER A 211 10.47 -10.87 -4.81
N GLY A 212 11.71 -10.43 -5.01
CA GLY A 212 12.27 -9.21 -4.42
C GLY A 212 13.07 -9.48 -3.14
N ASP A 213 12.86 -8.66 -2.11
CA ASP A 213 13.47 -8.85 -0.79
C ASP A 213 12.64 -9.88 0.00
N ILE A 214 13.04 -11.14 -0.09
CA ILE A 214 12.32 -12.29 0.44
C ILE A 214 13.13 -13.00 1.52
N ASP A 215 12.43 -13.65 2.44
CA ASP A 215 12.99 -14.62 3.38
C ASP A 215 12.95 -16.01 2.73
N ASP A 216 14.10 -16.49 2.28
CA ASP A 216 14.24 -17.80 1.59
C ASP A 216 13.81 -18.97 2.48
N ALA A 217 14.05 -18.90 3.80
CA ALA A 217 13.66 -19.95 4.74
C ALA A 217 12.12 -20.01 4.85
N LEU A 218 11.48 -18.84 4.93
CA LEU A 218 10.03 -18.74 4.99
C LEU A 218 9.37 -19.18 3.69
N LEU A 219 9.94 -18.84 2.53
CA LEU A 219 9.46 -19.33 1.24
C LEU A 219 9.57 -20.85 1.12
N SER A 220 10.71 -21.41 1.53
CA SER A 220 10.94 -22.86 1.53
C SER A 220 9.94 -23.58 2.43
N SER A 221 9.70 -23.06 3.64
CA SER A 221 8.70 -23.59 4.56
C SER A 221 7.27 -23.52 3.99
N PHE A 222 6.92 -22.41 3.35
CA PHE A 222 5.62 -22.27 2.69
C PHE A 222 5.43 -23.29 1.56
N CYS A 223 6.42 -23.46 0.68
CA CYS A 223 6.38 -24.45 -0.37
C CYS A 223 6.32 -25.89 0.17
N ALA A 224 7.04 -26.21 1.24
CA ALA A 224 6.97 -27.51 1.91
C ALA A 224 5.56 -27.78 2.46
N SER A 225 4.94 -26.81 3.13
CA SER A 225 3.57 -26.95 3.65
C SER A 225 2.54 -27.16 2.54
N LEU A 226 2.70 -26.52 1.38
CA LEU A 226 1.85 -26.75 0.20
C LEU A 226 2.04 -28.18 -0.34
N ALA A 227 3.27 -28.67 -0.40
CA ALA A 227 3.59 -30.02 -0.85
C ALA A 227 3.05 -31.10 0.11
N GLU A 228 3.22 -30.94 1.41
CA GLU A 228 2.67 -31.81 2.46
C GLU A 228 1.14 -31.87 2.40
N SER A 229 0.50 -30.76 2.07
CA SER A 229 -0.95 -30.69 1.86
C SER A 229 -1.42 -31.28 0.51
N GLY A 230 -0.50 -31.67 -0.37
CA GLY A 230 -0.79 -32.24 -1.68
C GLY A 230 -1.44 -31.27 -2.67
N VAL A 231 -1.15 -29.95 -2.54
CA VAL A 231 -1.80 -28.90 -3.33
C VAL A 231 -0.86 -28.12 -4.25
N THR A 232 0.38 -28.61 -4.43
CA THR A 232 1.37 -27.97 -5.30
C THR A 232 0.85 -27.76 -6.72
N ASP A 233 0.20 -28.76 -7.33
CA ASP A 233 -0.36 -28.69 -8.69
C ASP A 233 -1.55 -27.73 -8.80
N ARG A 234 -2.13 -27.35 -7.67
CA ARG A 234 -3.24 -26.40 -7.56
C ARG A 234 -2.80 -25.03 -7.03
N THR A 235 -1.49 -24.81 -6.94
CA THR A 235 -0.90 -23.54 -6.54
C THR A 235 -0.05 -22.99 -7.67
N CYS A 236 -0.20 -21.71 -7.96
CA CYS A 236 0.60 -20.98 -8.92
C CYS A 236 1.32 -19.84 -8.20
N LEU A 237 2.64 -19.91 -8.09
CA LEU A 237 3.48 -18.89 -7.49
C LEU A 237 4.09 -18.04 -8.60
N ILE A 238 3.88 -16.74 -8.56
CA ILE A 238 4.45 -15.79 -9.54
C ILE A 238 5.06 -14.58 -8.85
N ASP A 239 5.98 -13.96 -9.55
CA ASP A 239 6.60 -12.70 -9.17
C ASP A 239 5.59 -11.56 -9.09
N ASP A 240 6.07 -10.36 -8.76
CA ASP A 240 5.25 -9.16 -8.80
C ASP A 240 4.67 -8.94 -10.20
N LEU A 241 3.42 -8.56 -10.24
CA LEU A 241 2.76 -8.05 -11.43
C LEU A 241 2.87 -6.51 -11.45
N ASP A 242 2.89 -5.94 -12.64
CA ASP A 242 2.61 -4.52 -12.77
C ASP A 242 1.17 -4.20 -12.35
N HIS A 243 0.82 -2.94 -12.28
CA HIS A 243 -0.48 -2.50 -11.81
C HIS A 243 -1.65 -3.08 -12.63
N ASP A 244 -1.53 -3.04 -13.96
CA ASP A 244 -2.59 -3.49 -14.87
C ASP A 244 -2.74 -5.01 -14.80
N GLY A 245 -1.64 -5.75 -14.74
CA GLY A 245 -1.63 -7.19 -14.55
C GLY A 245 -2.21 -7.63 -13.21
N PHE A 246 -1.88 -6.89 -12.14
CA PHE A 246 -2.44 -7.14 -10.81
C PHE A 246 -3.96 -7.01 -10.81
N LEU A 247 -4.50 -5.89 -11.29
CA LEU A 247 -5.95 -5.67 -11.34
C LEU A 247 -6.65 -6.62 -12.33
N THR A 248 -5.97 -6.99 -13.43
CA THR A 248 -6.46 -8.03 -14.34
C THR A 248 -6.59 -9.37 -13.62
N ALA A 249 -5.60 -9.78 -12.84
CA ALA A 249 -5.66 -11.03 -12.06
C ALA A 249 -6.77 -10.98 -11.00
N VAL A 250 -6.90 -9.86 -10.27
CA VAL A 250 -7.97 -9.65 -9.29
C VAL A 250 -9.36 -9.82 -9.93
N THR A 251 -9.63 -9.13 -11.04
CA THR A 251 -10.96 -9.16 -11.68
C THR A 251 -11.31 -10.52 -12.29
N ARG A 252 -10.32 -11.33 -12.65
CA ARG A 252 -10.52 -12.68 -13.18
C ARG A 252 -10.69 -13.74 -12.09
N SER A 253 -10.35 -13.42 -10.86
CA SER A 253 -10.36 -14.37 -9.74
C SER A 253 -11.75 -14.56 -9.15
N ALA A 254 -11.98 -15.72 -8.54
CA ALA A 254 -13.22 -16.03 -7.86
C ALA A 254 -13.39 -15.21 -6.58
N LEU A 255 -12.31 -15.00 -5.86
CA LEU A 255 -12.19 -14.10 -4.70
C LEU A 255 -10.73 -13.70 -4.47
N CYS A 256 -10.54 -12.66 -3.67
CA CYS A 256 -9.25 -12.25 -3.15
C CYS A 256 -9.11 -12.69 -1.68
N LEU A 257 -7.95 -13.25 -1.33
CA LEU A 257 -7.63 -13.71 0.01
C LEU A 257 -6.57 -12.81 0.66
N ARG A 258 -6.76 -12.44 1.93
CA ARG A 258 -5.81 -11.61 2.67
C ARG A 258 -5.56 -12.17 4.08
N THR A 259 -4.36 -12.68 4.33
CA THR A 259 -4.00 -13.36 5.58
C THR A 259 -3.31 -12.50 6.65
N PRO A 260 -2.64 -11.35 6.34
CA PRO A 260 -2.04 -10.52 7.38
C PRO A 260 -3.03 -10.00 8.41
N THR A 261 -2.62 -9.99 9.68
CA THR A 261 -3.39 -9.48 10.81
C THR A 261 -2.93 -8.08 11.26
N THR A 262 -1.76 -7.64 10.81
CA THR A 262 -1.12 -6.40 11.27
C THR A 262 -1.18 -5.26 10.24
N ASP A 263 -1.71 -5.50 9.06
CA ASP A 263 -1.93 -4.43 8.09
C ASP A 263 -3.12 -3.54 8.50
N GLY A 264 -3.09 -2.27 8.11
CA GLY A 264 -4.26 -1.40 8.19
C GLY A 264 -5.30 -1.78 7.14
N VAL A 265 -5.94 -0.79 6.53
CA VAL A 265 -6.78 -1.04 5.35
C VAL A 265 -5.86 -1.38 4.18
N SER A 266 -5.84 -2.63 3.75
CA SER A 266 -5.00 -3.10 2.65
C SER A 266 -5.48 -2.53 1.31
N ALA A 267 -4.56 -2.03 0.48
CA ALA A 267 -4.88 -1.56 -0.87
C ALA A 267 -5.52 -2.67 -1.71
N SER A 268 -4.97 -3.90 -1.68
CA SER A 268 -5.52 -5.03 -2.44
C SER A 268 -6.95 -5.40 -2.03
N VAL A 269 -7.31 -5.20 -0.76
CA VAL A 269 -8.69 -5.38 -0.28
C VAL A 269 -9.62 -4.32 -0.88
N LEU A 270 -9.20 -3.04 -0.83
CA LEU A 270 -9.99 -1.95 -1.42
C LEU A 270 -10.13 -2.09 -2.94
N GLU A 271 -9.06 -2.46 -3.63
CA GLU A 271 -9.06 -2.73 -5.07
C GLU A 271 -10.04 -3.85 -5.42
N SER A 272 -9.95 -4.98 -4.72
CA SER A 272 -10.82 -6.14 -4.96
C SER A 272 -12.30 -5.79 -4.76
N LEU A 273 -12.65 -5.19 -3.62
CA LEU A 273 -14.03 -4.78 -3.32
C LEU A 273 -14.56 -3.76 -4.33
N ALA A 274 -13.76 -2.75 -4.68
CA ALA A 274 -14.15 -1.71 -5.63
C ALA A 274 -14.39 -2.27 -7.03
N LEU A 275 -13.59 -3.26 -7.44
CA LEU A 275 -13.72 -3.96 -8.73
C LEU A 275 -14.79 -5.06 -8.73
N GLY A 276 -15.41 -5.34 -7.60
CA GLY A 276 -16.49 -6.33 -7.50
C GLY A 276 -16.03 -7.75 -7.23
N THR A 277 -14.76 -7.96 -6.89
CA THR A 277 -14.21 -9.26 -6.50
C THR A 277 -14.41 -9.45 -4.99
N PRO A 278 -15.11 -10.49 -4.53
CA PRO A 278 -15.28 -10.79 -3.11
C PRO A 278 -13.94 -10.93 -2.38
N VAL A 279 -13.92 -10.56 -1.11
CA VAL A 279 -12.71 -10.65 -0.29
C VAL A 279 -12.97 -11.49 0.95
N VAL A 280 -12.06 -12.44 1.21
CA VAL A 280 -11.95 -13.16 2.48
C VAL A 280 -10.66 -12.73 3.15
N ALA A 281 -10.72 -12.24 4.40
CA ALA A 281 -9.54 -11.72 5.08
C ALA A 281 -9.47 -12.11 6.55
N ALA A 282 -8.26 -12.25 7.08
CA ALA A 282 -8.07 -12.39 8.53
C ALA A 282 -8.61 -11.15 9.24
N GLU A 283 -9.34 -11.35 10.34
CA GLU A 283 -9.85 -10.26 11.16
C GLU A 283 -8.67 -9.50 11.82
N ASN A 284 -8.68 -8.18 11.71
CA ASN A 284 -7.64 -7.30 12.26
C ASN A 284 -8.19 -6.00 12.89
N GLY A 285 -9.50 -5.90 13.07
CA GLY A 285 -10.16 -4.72 13.61
C GLY A 285 -10.29 -3.53 12.64
N ASN A 286 -9.76 -3.64 11.41
CA ASN A 286 -9.72 -2.54 10.43
C ASN A 286 -10.25 -2.94 9.04
N ARG A 287 -10.94 -4.08 8.91
CA ARG A 287 -11.47 -4.50 7.62
C ARG A 287 -12.67 -3.64 7.22
N PRO A 288 -12.70 -3.15 5.98
CA PRO A 288 -13.83 -2.35 5.51
C PRO A 288 -15.10 -3.21 5.36
N PRO A 289 -16.29 -2.59 5.39
CA PRO A 289 -17.54 -3.29 5.08
C PRO A 289 -17.46 -4.01 3.72
N GLY A 290 -18.07 -5.18 3.64
CA GLY A 290 -18.05 -6.03 2.42
C GLY A 290 -16.99 -7.12 2.44
N VAL A 291 -16.04 -7.09 3.37
CA VAL A 291 -15.09 -8.19 3.61
C VAL A 291 -15.76 -9.29 4.43
N VAL A 292 -15.61 -10.55 3.99
CA VAL A 292 -15.91 -11.71 4.83
C VAL A 292 -14.66 -12.03 5.64
N THR A 293 -14.78 -11.99 6.97
CA THR A 293 -13.61 -12.19 7.85
C THR A 293 -13.55 -13.62 8.38
N PHE A 294 -12.33 -14.10 8.61
CA PHE A 294 -12.05 -15.31 9.36
C PHE A 294 -11.17 -15.00 10.58
N ARG A 295 -11.22 -15.86 11.59
CA ARG A 295 -10.42 -15.70 12.81
C ARG A 295 -8.94 -15.76 12.48
N ALA A 296 -8.18 -14.78 12.97
CA ALA A 296 -6.74 -14.73 12.78
C ALA A 296 -6.08 -16.07 13.18
N ASP A 297 -5.10 -16.50 12.40
CA ASP A 297 -4.31 -17.71 12.60
C ASP A 297 -5.16 -19.03 12.72
N ASP A 298 -6.36 -19.03 12.13
CA ASP A 298 -7.27 -20.17 12.09
C ASP A 298 -7.47 -20.67 10.64
N PRO A 299 -6.69 -21.65 10.17
CA PRO A 299 -6.78 -22.18 8.82
C PRO A 299 -8.13 -22.88 8.53
N THR A 300 -8.76 -23.49 9.53
CA THR A 300 -10.06 -24.14 9.38
C THR A 300 -11.16 -23.13 9.17
N ASP A 301 -11.15 -22.03 9.93
CA ASP A 301 -12.12 -20.94 9.74
C ASP A 301 -11.88 -20.24 8.39
N MET A 302 -10.60 -20.04 7.99
CA MET A 302 -10.27 -19.51 6.67
C MET A 302 -10.88 -20.37 5.56
N ALA A 303 -10.67 -21.68 5.59
CA ALA A 303 -11.22 -22.62 4.60
C ALA A 303 -12.75 -22.56 4.57
N ARG A 304 -13.40 -22.51 5.71
CA ARG A 304 -14.86 -22.43 5.85
C ARG A 304 -15.42 -21.13 5.27
N GLN A 305 -14.77 -19.97 5.52
CA GLN A 305 -15.23 -18.69 5.00
C GLN A 305 -15.00 -18.58 3.48
N ILE A 306 -13.92 -19.16 2.96
CA ILE A 306 -13.72 -19.25 1.50
C ILE A 306 -14.83 -20.08 0.86
N GLU A 307 -15.14 -21.25 1.40
CA GLU A 307 -16.19 -22.13 0.90
C GLU A 307 -17.55 -21.42 0.93
N TYR A 308 -17.89 -20.75 2.02
CA TYR A 308 -19.10 -19.94 2.11
C TYR A 308 -19.19 -18.86 1.02
N VAL A 309 -18.08 -18.13 0.75
CA VAL A 309 -18.05 -17.11 -0.29
C VAL A 309 -18.21 -17.72 -1.68
N LEU A 310 -17.56 -18.85 -1.96
CA LEU A 310 -17.65 -19.51 -3.26
C LEU A 310 -19.06 -20.04 -3.53
N ASP A 311 -19.69 -20.63 -2.53
CA ASP A 311 -21.07 -21.18 -2.64
C ASP A 311 -22.12 -20.08 -2.81
N ASN A 312 -21.86 -18.89 -2.24
CA ASN A 312 -22.77 -17.74 -2.31
C ASN A 312 -22.24 -16.62 -3.23
N ARG A 313 -21.29 -16.91 -4.11
CA ARG A 313 -20.53 -15.90 -4.85
C ARG A 313 -21.41 -14.90 -5.61
N VAL A 314 -22.44 -15.36 -6.29
CA VAL A 314 -23.35 -14.49 -7.08
C VAL A 314 -24.05 -13.50 -6.16
N THR A 315 -24.60 -13.97 -5.06
CA THR A 315 -25.29 -13.12 -4.08
C THR A 315 -24.32 -12.15 -3.41
N ILE A 316 -23.17 -12.64 -2.94
CA ILE A 316 -22.16 -11.80 -2.28
C ILE A 316 -21.66 -10.71 -3.23
N SER A 317 -21.28 -11.05 -4.47
CA SER A 317 -20.82 -10.06 -5.45
C SER A 317 -21.87 -9.00 -5.80
N ALA A 318 -23.15 -9.35 -5.73
CA ALA A 318 -24.26 -8.44 -5.99
C ALA A 318 -24.58 -7.53 -4.79
N THR A 319 -24.40 -8.01 -3.55
CA THR A 319 -24.87 -7.33 -2.33
C THR A 319 -23.74 -6.78 -1.45
N MET A 320 -22.48 -7.18 -1.69
CA MET A 320 -21.36 -6.71 -0.87
C MET A 320 -21.21 -5.20 -0.93
N ALA A 321 -20.92 -4.59 0.21
CA ALA A 321 -20.60 -3.18 0.27
C ALA A 321 -19.32 -2.89 -0.52
N ARG A 322 -19.39 -1.93 -1.44
CA ARG A 322 -18.24 -1.45 -2.20
C ARG A 322 -17.74 -0.16 -1.58
N PRO A 323 -16.43 -0.01 -1.33
CA PRO A 323 -15.90 1.21 -0.78
C PRO A 323 -16.08 2.38 -1.76
N VAL A 324 -16.48 3.54 -1.24
CA VAL A 324 -16.50 4.78 -2.03
C VAL A 324 -15.09 5.34 -2.08
N ILE A 325 -14.41 5.12 -3.19
CA ILE A 325 -13.04 5.59 -3.38
C ILE A 325 -13.05 7.02 -3.93
N ARG A 326 -12.53 7.94 -3.12
CA ARG A 326 -12.46 9.38 -3.47
C ARG A 326 -11.25 9.69 -4.34
N ASP A 327 -11.32 10.83 -5.04
CA ASP A 327 -10.14 11.43 -5.69
C ASP A 327 -9.29 12.18 -4.66
N THR A 328 -8.49 11.43 -3.92
CA THR A 328 -7.57 12.00 -2.93
C THR A 328 -6.35 12.65 -3.58
N LEU A 329 -6.08 12.33 -4.85
CA LEU A 329 -4.99 12.92 -5.62
C LEU A 329 -5.26 14.40 -5.91
N ALA A 330 -6.46 14.75 -6.36
CA ALA A 330 -6.84 16.13 -6.62
C ALA A 330 -6.71 17.00 -5.35
N HIS A 331 -7.09 16.46 -4.19
CA HIS A 331 -6.94 17.15 -2.91
C HIS A 331 -5.45 17.37 -2.56
N GLU A 332 -4.60 16.35 -2.71
CA GLU A 332 -3.15 16.49 -2.44
C GLU A 332 -2.50 17.51 -3.39
N VAL A 333 -2.83 17.47 -4.67
CA VAL A 333 -2.36 18.44 -5.67
C VAL A 333 -2.79 19.86 -5.29
N ALA A 334 -4.03 20.07 -4.87
CA ALA A 334 -4.52 21.38 -4.43
C ALA A 334 -3.75 21.92 -3.21
N VAL A 335 -3.48 21.07 -2.20
CA VAL A 335 -2.67 21.45 -1.04
C VAL A 335 -1.26 21.85 -1.45
N LEU A 336 -0.63 21.09 -2.35
CA LEU A 336 0.73 21.35 -2.84
C LEU A 336 0.82 22.59 -3.73
N ALA A 337 -0.23 22.87 -4.51
CA ALA A 337 -0.34 24.08 -5.33
C ALA A 337 -0.59 25.35 -4.49
N GLY A 338 -0.75 25.23 -3.17
CA GLY A 338 -0.91 26.36 -2.26
C GLY A 338 -2.35 26.80 -2.03
N ALA A 339 -3.33 26.09 -2.55
CA ALA A 339 -4.68 26.17 -2.03
C ALA A 339 -4.59 25.73 -0.57
N GLY A 340 -4.92 26.62 0.37
CA GLY A 340 -4.92 26.28 1.80
C GLY A 340 -5.72 25.00 2.05
N PRO A 341 -5.58 24.35 3.23
CA PRO A 341 -6.41 23.19 3.56
C PRO A 341 -7.87 23.60 3.38
N GLY A 342 -8.47 23.14 2.29
CA GLY A 342 -9.91 23.28 2.07
C GLY A 342 -10.64 22.66 3.25
N PRO A 343 -11.95 22.96 3.45
CA PRO A 343 -12.72 22.34 4.50
C PRO A 343 -12.53 20.83 4.37
N SER A 344 -12.10 20.18 5.45
CA SER A 344 -12.12 18.73 5.53
C SER A 344 -13.57 18.34 5.25
N ASP A 345 -13.84 17.72 4.11
CA ASP A 345 -15.05 16.94 3.93
C ASP A 345 -15.01 15.83 4.98
N ALA A 346 -15.44 16.19 6.18
CA ALA A 346 -15.66 15.29 7.30
C ALA A 346 -16.87 14.41 6.93
N GLY A 347 -16.63 13.42 6.12
CA GLY A 347 -17.60 12.44 5.72
C GLY A 347 -17.05 11.07 6.03
N THR A 348 -17.66 10.42 6.99
CA THR A 348 -17.62 9.01 7.40
C THR A 348 -16.30 8.27 7.19
N PRO A 349 -15.68 7.70 8.23
CA PRO A 349 -14.49 6.86 8.10
C PRO A 349 -14.79 5.67 7.18
N LEU A 350 -13.80 5.31 6.37
CA LEU A 350 -13.75 4.02 5.67
C LEU A 350 -13.71 2.88 6.67
#